data_4d355d83637f3f746dc4a020293a320c
#
_entry.id   4d355d83637f3f746dc4a020293a320c
#
_cell.length_a   1.000
_cell.length_b   1.000
_cell.length_c   1.000
_cell.angle_alpha   90.00
_cell.angle_beta   90.00
_cell.angle_gamma   90.00
#
_symmetry.space_group_name_H-M   'P 1'
#
loop_
_entity.id
_entity.type
_entity.pdbx_description
1 polymer ?
#
loop_
_entity_poly.entity_id
_entity_poly.type
_entity_poly.pdbx_seq_one_letter_code
_entity_poly.pdbx_strand_id
1 'polypeptide(L)'
;MSLFRQNSAFPNLVETQRNSFRRFLERGIGEELLAISKIHGDRAQRVHKQKLKKLQTTKTAPTESFLDKRLATEAVEHRDFTIEFKTEDYYFKLPKHTPESAVANVTTYEAPLIVPAIIRFPLLRLSAYVPVKFCNLPLMTTSGNFIINGSPRVVVHQMVRSPGVYFKRQTDAKNRDTFMVSFLASYGSWLRFETKRGPRVDNIMYVKIDNLRPLPLTLLLQAVGFSYADVIDAVYDPLLLMDTRDAVGWVQSRNEALIVMMSLLFPTRPATVKAGKKFLYDTLFNPRRYSFSKVGRKQVNRKLRLTRQTDYLTLTPEDLLAGVDCLIRLKAGQTHLLDDIDHLKNRRVRLSGELIQTQFRIGVNRLERVVKTRLNDPAVAASFFPDPTEQALLARQAKKRRAMKQTKTGSQLTRKLHATGRMRHSKEKLRQKSNDIAVNSRHARWTSFVRTSVISSTMREFFGSSQLSQFMDQTNPLAEVTHKRRLS
;
A
#
# COMPACT_ATOMS: atom_id res chain seq x y z
N MET A 1 26.50 -54.98 9.77
CA MET A 1 25.37 -54.55 8.92
C MET A 1 24.31 -53.82 9.70
N SER A 2 24.64 -52.84 10.58
CA SER A 2 23.66 -52.11 11.43
C SER A 2 23.93 -50.58 11.49
N LEU A 3 24.68 -50.01 10.56
CA LEU A 3 25.04 -48.58 10.55
C LEU A 3 24.29 -47.73 9.52
N PHE A 4 23.26 -48.23 8.85
CA PHE A 4 22.50 -47.48 7.82
C PHE A 4 21.02 -47.31 8.15
N ARG A 5 20.63 -47.34 9.43
CA ARG A 5 19.32 -46.82 9.86
C ARG A 5 19.46 -45.45 10.49
N GLN A 6 20.10 -44.53 9.85
CA GLN A 6 19.71 -43.13 10.05
C GLN A 6 18.35 -42.92 9.35
N ASN A 7 17.31 -42.71 10.14
CA ASN A 7 15.99 -42.28 9.67
C ASN A 7 16.14 -40.94 8.93
N SER A 8 16.60 -40.98 7.70
CA SER A 8 16.46 -39.85 6.76
C SER A 8 14.98 -39.77 6.45
N ALA A 9 14.22 -39.03 7.31
CA ALA A 9 12.83 -38.72 7.02
C ALA A 9 12.78 -38.09 5.61
N PHE A 10 11.98 -38.69 4.73
CA PHE A 10 11.84 -38.23 3.36
C PHE A 10 11.52 -36.72 3.37
N PRO A 11 12.25 -35.86 2.67
CA PRO A 11 12.03 -34.43 2.75
C PRO A 11 10.60 -34.09 2.30
N ASN A 12 9.94 -33.20 3.00
CA ASN A 12 8.61 -32.76 2.60
C ASN A 12 8.69 -31.90 1.33
N LEU A 13 8.28 -32.49 0.20
CA LEU A 13 8.39 -31.90 -1.12
C LEU A 13 7.56 -30.61 -1.34
N VAL A 14 6.57 -30.35 -0.45
CA VAL A 14 5.71 -29.15 -0.47
C VAL A 14 6.04 -28.17 0.65
N GLU A 15 7.15 -28.36 1.35
CA GLU A 15 7.51 -27.54 2.50
C GLU A 15 7.76 -26.06 2.11
N THR A 16 8.37 -25.81 0.97
CA THR A 16 8.63 -24.47 0.47
C THR A 16 7.36 -23.65 0.29
N GLN A 17 6.29 -24.25 -0.25
CA GLN A 17 4.98 -23.63 -0.41
C GLN A 17 4.35 -23.32 0.94
N ARG A 18 4.36 -24.30 1.85
CA ARG A 18 3.79 -24.17 3.19
C ARG A 18 4.52 -23.11 4.01
N ASN A 19 5.84 -23.11 4.00
CA ASN A 19 6.65 -22.10 4.70
C ASN A 19 6.45 -20.70 4.14
N SER A 20 6.35 -20.56 2.81
CA SER A 20 6.03 -19.28 2.16
C SER A 20 4.66 -18.75 2.60
N PHE A 21 3.63 -19.61 2.62
CA PHE A 21 2.29 -19.22 3.06
C PHE A 21 2.24 -18.92 4.56
N ARG A 22 2.93 -19.70 5.40
CA ARG A 22 3.06 -19.43 6.84
C ARG A 22 3.69 -18.06 7.07
N ARG A 23 4.79 -17.74 6.38
CA ARG A 23 5.42 -16.42 6.47
C ARG A 23 4.47 -15.29 6.10
N PHE A 24 3.64 -15.49 5.08
CA PHE A 24 2.60 -14.51 4.73
C PHE A 24 1.59 -14.31 5.86
N LEU A 25 1.12 -15.41 6.50
CA LEU A 25 0.17 -15.33 7.62
C LEU A 25 0.77 -14.66 8.85
N GLU A 26 2.03 -14.97 9.20
CA GLU A 26 2.68 -14.49 10.42
C GLU A 26 3.23 -13.07 10.30
N ARG A 27 3.75 -12.68 9.14
CA ARG A 27 4.45 -11.40 8.93
C ARG A 27 3.86 -10.57 7.81
N GLY A 28 3.58 -11.19 6.66
CA GLY A 28 3.17 -10.48 5.45
C GLY A 28 1.89 -9.69 5.63
N ILE A 29 0.91 -10.20 6.37
CA ILE A 29 -0.34 -9.48 6.68
C ILE A 29 -0.04 -8.24 7.52
N GLY A 30 0.78 -8.36 8.58
CA GLY A 30 1.17 -7.24 9.43
C GLY A 30 1.91 -6.15 8.64
N GLU A 31 2.87 -6.54 7.77
CA GLU A 31 3.60 -5.61 6.89
C GLU A 31 2.66 -4.77 6.00
N GLU A 32 1.64 -5.40 5.41
CA GLU A 32 0.68 -4.70 4.56
C GLU A 32 -0.31 -3.84 5.35
N LEU A 33 -0.69 -4.27 6.54
CA LEU A 33 -1.57 -3.49 7.42
C LEU A 33 -0.88 -2.25 7.98
N LEU A 34 0.43 -2.29 8.23
CA LEU A 34 1.21 -1.12 8.64
C LEU A 34 1.08 0.05 7.66
N ALA A 35 0.93 -0.25 6.35
CA ALA A 35 0.74 0.77 5.33
C ALA A 35 -0.54 1.61 5.53
N ILE A 36 -1.59 1.03 6.15
CA ILE A 36 -2.87 1.69 6.42
C ILE A 36 -3.12 1.92 7.92
N SER A 37 -2.11 1.80 8.76
CA SER A 37 -2.27 1.84 10.22
C SER A 37 -3.06 3.05 10.71
N LYS A 38 -2.93 4.20 10.05
CA LYS A 38 -3.66 5.44 10.40
C LYS A 38 -4.30 6.09 9.18
N ILE A 39 -5.61 6.25 9.22
CA ILE A 39 -6.38 7.01 8.22
C ILE A 39 -6.94 8.25 8.90
N HIS A 40 -6.55 9.41 8.39
CA HIS A 40 -7.05 10.71 8.85
C HIS A 40 -8.13 11.24 7.90
N GLY A 41 -9.17 11.82 8.45
CA GLY A 41 -10.18 12.54 7.69
C GLY A 41 -9.75 13.99 7.44
N ASP A 42 -9.18 14.29 6.29
CA ASP A 42 -8.65 15.62 5.90
C ASP A 42 -9.73 16.67 5.56
N ARG A 43 -10.93 16.53 6.06
CA ARG A 43 -12.07 17.30 5.58
C ARG A 43 -12.11 18.73 6.02
N ALA A 44 -11.65 19.03 7.24
CA ALA A 44 -11.67 20.38 7.82
C ALA A 44 -10.92 21.38 6.94
N GLN A 45 -9.74 21.02 6.44
CA GLN A 45 -8.92 21.93 5.63
C GLN A 45 -9.51 22.25 4.24
N ARG A 46 -10.23 21.32 3.60
CA ARG A 46 -10.75 21.53 2.24
C ARG A 46 -12.01 22.36 2.22
N VAL A 47 -12.94 22.14 3.15
CA VAL A 47 -14.18 22.90 3.26
C VAL A 47 -13.87 24.34 3.70
N HIS A 48 -12.93 24.53 4.61
CA HIS A 48 -12.48 25.85 5.03
C HIS A 48 -11.82 26.63 3.89
N LYS A 49 -10.92 26.00 3.10
CA LYS A 49 -10.32 26.61 1.90
C LYS A 49 -11.33 26.91 0.80
N GLN A 50 -12.35 26.09 0.60
CA GLN A 50 -13.39 26.36 -0.39
C GLN A 50 -14.34 27.47 0.05
N LYS A 51 -14.70 27.54 1.35
CA LYS A 51 -15.48 28.65 1.91
C LYS A 51 -14.70 29.96 1.89
N LEU A 52 -13.41 29.96 2.25
CA LEU A 52 -12.53 31.13 2.14
C LEU A 52 -12.40 31.63 0.69
N LYS A 53 -12.28 30.73 -0.30
CA LYS A 53 -12.27 31.13 -1.70
C LYS A 53 -13.60 31.70 -2.17
N LYS A 54 -14.73 31.15 -1.73
CA LYS A 54 -16.06 31.67 -2.06
C LYS A 54 -16.33 33.05 -1.39
N LEU A 55 -15.84 33.27 -0.18
CA LEU A 55 -15.95 34.57 0.51
C LEU A 55 -15.05 35.65 -0.09
N GLN A 56 -13.90 35.25 -0.70
CA GLN A 56 -13.02 36.18 -1.39
C GLN A 56 -13.52 36.59 -2.80
N THR A 57 -14.43 35.83 -3.39
CA THR A 57 -15.04 36.10 -4.70
C THR A 57 -16.32 36.92 -4.60
N THR A 58 -16.99 37.01 -3.44
CA THR A 58 -18.15 37.86 -3.20
C THR A 58 -17.70 39.14 -2.50
N LYS A 59 -17.60 40.24 -3.28
CA LYS A 59 -17.24 41.59 -2.81
C LYS A 59 -18.29 42.27 -1.95
N THR A 60 -19.33 41.62 -1.51
CA THR A 60 -20.35 42.14 -0.58
C THR A 60 -20.18 41.48 0.76
N ALA A 61 -19.58 42.20 1.70
CA ALA A 61 -19.50 41.78 3.11
C ALA A 61 -20.88 41.91 3.79
N PRO A 62 -21.54 40.81 4.19
CA PRO A 62 -22.47 40.86 5.28
C PRO A 62 -21.67 40.77 6.58
N THR A 63 -22.02 41.64 7.50
CA THR A 63 -21.61 41.60 8.91
C THR A 63 -22.08 40.29 9.55
N GLU A 64 -21.33 39.20 9.27
CA GLU A 64 -21.48 37.94 10.01
C GLU A 64 -20.97 38.17 11.43
N SER A 65 -21.84 37.99 12.39
CA SER A 65 -21.54 38.13 13.80
C SER A 65 -20.37 37.22 14.17
N PHE A 66 -19.51 37.68 15.06
CA PHE A 66 -18.34 36.93 15.56
C PHE A 66 -18.73 35.57 16.16
N LEU A 67 -19.99 35.41 16.55
CA LEU A 67 -20.62 34.18 17.05
C LEU A 67 -20.80 33.11 15.92
N ASP A 68 -21.21 33.53 14.72
CA ASP A 68 -21.41 32.60 13.59
C ASP A 68 -20.09 32.03 13.06
N LYS A 69 -19.02 32.83 13.14
CA LYS A 69 -17.65 32.33 12.82
C LYS A 69 -17.17 31.29 13.82
N ARG A 70 -17.47 31.48 15.11
CA ARG A 70 -17.10 30.53 16.17
C ARG A 70 -17.91 29.23 16.09
N LEU A 71 -19.21 29.32 15.86
CA LEU A 71 -20.10 28.17 15.67
C LEU A 71 -19.78 27.42 14.38
N ALA A 72 -19.42 28.11 13.29
CA ALA A 72 -18.98 27.48 12.05
C ALA A 72 -17.60 26.76 12.19
N THR A 73 -16.69 27.36 12.99
CA THR A 73 -15.38 26.75 13.29
C THR A 73 -15.55 25.53 14.21
N GLU A 74 -16.37 25.64 15.25
CA GLU A 74 -16.68 24.54 16.15
C GLU A 74 -17.43 23.39 15.45
N ALA A 75 -18.36 23.67 14.53
CA ALA A 75 -19.06 22.66 13.74
C ALA A 75 -18.16 21.94 12.72
N VAL A 76 -17.06 22.59 12.28
CA VAL A 76 -16.07 22.01 11.40
C VAL A 76 -15.05 21.17 12.18
N GLU A 77 -14.65 21.64 13.36
CA GLU A 77 -13.73 20.95 14.26
C GLU A 77 -14.33 19.65 14.84
N HIS A 78 -15.66 19.60 15.03
CA HIS A 78 -16.34 18.40 15.55
C HIS A 78 -16.34 17.17 14.63
N ARG A 79 -15.79 17.26 13.42
CA ARG A 79 -15.81 16.17 12.41
C ARG A 79 -14.48 15.45 12.20
N ASP A 80 -13.43 15.83 12.89
CA ASP A 80 -12.16 15.16 12.78
C ASP A 80 -12.16 13.87 13.61
N PHE A 81 -12.06 12.76 12.91
CA PHE A 81 -11.85 11.47 13.55
C PHE A 81 -10.71 10.73 12.88
N THR A 82 -10.07 9.87 13.64
CA THR A 82 -8.97 9.03 13.16
C THR A 82 -9.34 7.57 13.34
N ILE A 83 -9.12 6.78 12.29
CA ILE A 83 -9.21 5.33 12.33
C ILE A 83 -7.79 4.80 12.41
N GLU A 84 -7.48 4.09 13.48
CA GLU A 84 -6.20 3.44 13.71
C GLU A 84 -6.41 1.93 13.74
N PHE A 85 -5.85 1.20 12.79
CA PHE A 85 -5.87 -0.25 12.78
C PHE A 85 -4.74 -0.79 13.66
N LYS A 86 -5.08 -1.71 14.56
CA LYS A 86 -4.11 -2.45 15.37
C LYS A 86 -3.52 -3.56 14.52
N THR A 87 -2.36 -3.29 13.94
CA THR A 87 -1.72 -4.16 12.96
C THR A 87 -1.00 -5.34 13.59
N GLU A 88 -0.76 -5.31 14.89
CA GLU A 88 -0.09 -6.38 15.63
C GLU A 88 -1.09 -7.38 16.23
N ASP A 89 -2.33 -6.93 16.49
CA ASP A 89 -3.35 -7.70 17.19
C ASP A 89 -4.33 -8.39 16.23
N TYR A 90 -3.97 -8.58 14.96
CA TYR A 90 -4.87 -9.32 14.06
C TYR A 90 -4.93 -10.81 14.40
N TYR A 91 -6.09 -11.39 14.20
CA TYR A 91 -6.31 -12.80 14.46
C TYR A 91 -7.28 -13.43 13.47
N PHE A 92 -7.18 -14.74 13.34
CA PHE A 92 -8.11 -15.53 12.55
C PHE A 92 -9.17 -16.16 13.42
N LYS A 93 -10.42 -16.13 12.96
CA LYS A 93 -11.45 -17.01 13.51
C LYS A 93 -11.30 -18.40 12.90
N LEU A 94 -11.76 -19.41 13.64
CA LEU A 94 -11.77 -20.78 13.14
C LEU A 94 -12.53 -20.84 11.80
N PRO A 95 -12.04 -21.62 10.82
CA PRO A 95 -12.73 -21.83 9.56
C PRO A 95 -14.07 -22.55 9.83
N LYS A 96 -15.08 -22.24 9.01
CA LYS A 96 -16.41 -22.88 9.14
C LYS A 96 -16.42 -24.32 8.66
N HIS A 97 -15.58 -24.63 7.69
CA HIS A 97 -15.49 -25.94 7.04
C HIS A 97 -14.10 -26.51 7.23
N THR A 98 -14.00 -27.82 7.39
CA THR A 98 -12.75 -28.56 7.24
C THR A 98 -12.42 -28.69 5.75
N PRO A 99 -11.17 -29.03 5.36
CA PRO A 99 -10.84 -29.24 3.95
C PRO A 99 -11.79 -30.24 3.26
N GLU A 100 -12.10 -31.34 3.92
CA GLU A 100 -12.98 -32.40 3.41
C GLU A 100 -14.43 -31.91 3.25
N SER A 101 -14.97 -31.26 4.28
CA SER A 101 -16.33 -30.71 4.23
C SER A 101 -16.46 -29.56 3.22
N ALA A 102 -15.38 -28.82 2.93
CA ALA A 102 -15.37 -27.77 1.91
C ALA A 102 -15.48 -28.36 0.49
N VAL A 103 -14.86 -29.51 0.24
CA VAL A 103 -15.00 -30.23 -1.03
C VAL A 103 -16.43 -30.79 -1.15
N ALA A 104 -16.94 -31.47 -0.12
CA ALA A 104 -18.27 -32.08 -0.15
C ALA A 104 -19.40 -31.06 -0.33
N ASN A 105 -19.28 -29.89 0.29
CA ASN A 105 -20.29 -28.82 0.22
C ASN A 105 -20.06 -27.80 -0.90
N VAL A 106 -19.07 -28.04 -1.80
CA VAL A 106 -18.71 -27.12 -2.89
C VAL A 106 -18.42 -25.70 -2.38
N THR A 107 -17.74 -25.57 -1.24
CA THR A 107 -17.41 -24.31 -0.60
C THR A 107 -15.91 -24.04 -0.60
N THR A 108 -15.53 -22.84 -0.21
CA THR A 108 -14.11 -22.45 -0.11
C THR A 108 -13.62 -22.71 1.32
N TYR A 109 -12.47 -23.35 1.44
CA TYR A 109 -11.79 -23.51 2.73
C TYR A 109 -11.09 -22.21 3.09
N GLU A 110 -11.74 -21.39 3.94
CA GLU A 110 -11.32 -20.04 4.28
C GLU A 110 -11.52 -19.72 5.76
N ALA A 111 -10.69 -18.83 6.29
CA ALA A 111 -10.83 -18.31 7.65
C ALA A 111 -11.06 -16.79 7.63
N PRO A 112 -11.98 -16.29 8.48
CA PRO A 112 -12.18 -14.85 8.63
C PRO A 112 -11.00 -14.20 9.33
N LEU A 113 -10.35 -13.22 8.66
CA LEU A 113 -9.33 -12.36 9.23
C LEU A 113 -10.00 -11.17 9.94
N ILE A 114 -9.73 -11.03 11.23
CA ILE A 114 -10.21 -9.92 12.06
C ILE A 114 -9.04 -8.99 12.38
N VAL A 115 -9.20 -7.71 12.12
CA VAL A 115 -8.25 -6.67 12.49
C VAL A 115 -8.95 -5.70 13.42
N PRO A 116 -8.48 -5.54 14.66
CA PRO A 116 -9.03 -4.55 15.56
C PRO A 116 -8.73 -3.14 15.09
N ALA A 117 -9.72 -2.26 15.16
CA ALA A 117 -9.59 -0.85 14.84
C ALA A 117 -9.98 0.02 16.03
N ILE A 118 -9.22 1.06 16.29
CA ILE A 118 -9.53 2.09 17.26
C ILE A 118 -9.98 3.32 16.50
N ILE A 119 -11.21 3.72 16.73
CA ILE A 119 -11.77 4.95 16.17
C ILE A 119 -11.71 5.99 17.26
N ARG A 120 -10.97 7.07 17.01
CA ARG A 120 -10.79 8.17 17.94
C ARG A 120 -11.51 9.39 17.43
N PHE A 121 -12.31 10.00 18.30
CA PHE A 121 -12.93 11.29 18.11
C PHE A 121 -12.24 12.29 19.06
N PRO A 122 -11.20 13.03 18.60
CA PRO A 122 -10.40 13.88 19.48
C PRO A 122 -11.24 14.91 20.24
N LEU A 123 -12.21 15.52 19.57
CA LEU A 123 -13.06 16.56 20.12
C LEU A 123 -14.04 16.05 21.18
N LEU A 124 -14.62 14.88 20.94
CA LEU A 124 -15.52 14.24 21.91
C LEU A 124 -14.74 13.46 22.98
N ARG A 125 -13.40 13.38 22.88
CA ARG A 125 -12.54 12.55 23.75
C ARG A 125 -13.06 11.13 23.88
N LEU A 126 -13.68 10.61 22.82
CA LEU A 126 -14.22 9.27 22.74
C LEU A 126 -13.29 8.40 21.90
N SER A 127 -13.08 7.17 22.35
CA SER A 127 -12.43 6.12 21.58
C SER A 127 -13.28 4.87 21.61
N ALA A 128 -13.49 4.26 20.45
CA ALA A 128 -14.21 3.01 20.32
C ALA A 128 -13.25 1.95 19.77
N TYR A 129 -13.20 0.80 20.42
CA TYR A 129 -12.50 -0.39 19.94
C TYR A 129 -13.49 -1.28 19.19
N VAL A 130 -13.19 -1.54 17.92
CA VAL A 130 -14.09 -2.29 17.03
C VAL A 130 -13.29 -3.37 16.31
N PRO A 131 -13.58 -4.67 16.52
CA PRO A 131 -13.00 -5.74 15.72
C PRO A 131 -13.63 -5.74 14.32
N VAL A 132 -12.86 -5.40 13.31
CA VAL A 132 -13.31 -5.31 11.92
C VAL A 132 -12.95 -6.61 11.19
N LYS A 133 -13.95 -7.27 10.59
CA LYS A 133 -13.71 -8.41 9.70
C LYS A 133 -13.16 -7.90 8.37
N PHE A 134 -11.88 -8.11 8.12
CA PHE A 134 -11.20 -7.62 6.90
C PHE A 134 -11.57 -8.42 5.66
N CYS A 135 -11.41 -9.72 5.73
CA CYS A 135 -11.75 -10.62 4.62
C CYS A 135 -11.91 -12.04 5.12
N ASN A 136 -12.44 -12.88 4.26
CA ASN A 136 -12.23 -14.31 4.37
C ASN A 136 -11.00 -14.65 3.54
N LEU A 137 -9.99 -15.22 4.17
CA LEU A 137 -8.74 -15.60 3.52
C LEU A 137 -8.75 -17.11 3.25
N PRO A 138 -8.58 -17.57 1.98
CA PRO A 138 -8.39 -18.97 1.69
C PRO A 138 -7.16 -19.53 2.39
N LEU A 139 -7.31 -20.67 3.03
CA LEU A 139 -6.23 -21.34 3.76
C LEU A 139 -5.62 -22.44 2.90
N MET A 140 -4.31 -22.62 3.06
CA MET A 140 -3.58 -23.72 2.44
C MET A 140 -3.77 -24.99 3.27
N THR A 141 -4.03 -26.10 2.62
CA THR A 141 -4.12 -27.42 3.25
C THR A 141 -2.74 -27.94 3.64
N THR A 142 -2.70 -29.04 4.40
CA THR A 142 -1.45 -29.72 4.76
C THR A 142 -0.71 -30.26 3.53
N SER A 143 -1.45 -30.56 2.47
CA SER A 143 -0.89 -31.03 1.17
C SER A 143 -0.40 -29.89 0.25
N GLY A 144 -0.51 -28.62 0.68
CA GLY A 144 0.03 -27.46 -0.07
C GLY A 144 -0.88 -26.93 -1.20
N ASN A 145 -2.14 -27.31 -1.24
CA ASN A 145 -3.15 -26.79 -2.15
C ASN A 145 -4.17 -25.89 -1.45
N PHE A 146 -5.03 -25.25 -2.22
CA PHE A 146 -6.17 -24.45 -1.76
C PHE A 146 -7.46 -25.10 -2.27
N ILE A 147 -8.54 -25.01 -1.48
CA ILE A 147 -9.87 -25.49 -1.90
C ILE A 147 -10.74 -24.27 -2.13
N ILE A 148 -11.09 -24.04 -3.39
CA ILE A 148 -11.89 -22.90 -3.84
C ILE A 148 -13.16 -23.41 -4.52
N ASN A 149 -14.32 -23.09 -3.95
CA ASN A 149 -15.61 -23.58 -4.44
C ASN A 149 -15.62 -25.10 -4.64
N GLY A 150 -15.10 -25.83 -3.64
CA GLY A 150 -15.01 -27.30 -3.66
C GLY A 150 -13.89 -27.88 -4.53
N SER A 151 -13.25 -27.08 -5.38
CA SER A 151 -12.21 -27.57 -6.28
C SER A 151 -10.81 -27.30 -5.70
N PRO A 152 -9.91 -28.29 -5.69
CA PRO A 152 -8.53 -28.11 -5.29
C PRO A 152 -7.77 -27.31 -6.36
N ARG A 153 -7.05 -26.28 -5.90
CA ARG A 153 -6.24 -25.40 -6.75
C ARG A 153 -4.84 -25.26 -6.22
N VAL A 154 -3.91 -25.07 -7.12
CA VAL A 154 -2.49 -24.86 -6.84
C VAL A 154 -2.10 -23.47 -7.34
N VAL A 155 -1.34 -22.74 -6.52
CA VAL A 155 -0.73 -21.47 -6.92
C VAL A 155 0.68 -21.79 -7.44
N VAL A 156 0.86 -21.65 -8.74
CA VAL A 156 2.12 -21.91 -9.42
C VAL A 156 3.12 -20.80 -9.10
N HIS A 157 4.38 -21.17 -8.88
CA HIS A 157 5.43 -20.21 -8.60
C HIS A 157 5.81 -19.44 -9.86
N GLN A 158 6.17 -18.19 -9.70
CA GLN A 158 6.54 -17.32 -10.82
C GLN A 158 8.02 -16.96 -10.77
N MET A 159 8.71 -17.13 -11.91
CA MET A 159 10.08 -16.67 -12.07
C MET A 159 10.09 -15.25 -12.63
N VAL A 160 10.64 -14.29 -11.86
CA VAL A 160 10.70 -12.88 -12.22
C VAL A 160 12.13 -12.36 -12.10
N ARG A 161 12.43 -11.25 -12.76
CA ARG A 161 13.70 -10.55 -12.53
C ARG A 161 13.76 -10.04 -11.10
N SER A 162 14.95 -10.17 -10.49
CA SER A 162 15.19 -9.59 -9.17
C SER A 162 15.08 -8.06 -9.23
N PRO A 163 14.54 -7.39 -8.19
CA PRO A 163 14.56 -5.94 -8.15
C PRO A 163 16.00 -5.41 -8.12
N GLY A 164 16.23 -4.26 -8.75
CA GLY A 164 17.58 -3.67 -8.85
C GLY A 164 17.75 -2.86 -10.11
N VAL A 165 19.00 -2.62 -10.50
CA VAL A 165 19.36 -1.92 -11.74
C VAL A 165 19.96 -2.90 -12.75
N TYR A 166 19.61 -2.75 -14.03
CA TYR A 166 20.03 -3.60 -15.14
C TYR A 166 20.47 -2.77 -16.32
N PHE A 167 21.55 -3.21 -16.94
CA PHE A 167 22.17 -2.61 -18.12
C PHE A 167 21.99 -3.53 -19.32
N LYS A 168 21.38 -3.02 -20.38
CA LYS A 168 21.11 -3.79 -21.58
C LYS A 168 21.56 -3.05 -22.83
N ARG A 169 22.15 -3.79 -23.78
CA ARG A 169 22.34 -3.36 -25.16
C ARG A 169 21.18 -3.91 -26.00
N GLN A 170 20.61 -3.10 -26.84
CA GLN A 170 19.57 -3.49 -27.79
C GLN A 170 19.95 -2.94 -29.16
N THR A 171 19.77 -3.75 -30.19
CA THR A 171 19.99 -3.33 -31.56
C THR A 171 18.68 -2.82 -32.14
N ASP A 172 18.70 -1.63 -32.73
CA ASP A 172 17.54 -1.05 -33.39
C ASP A 172 17.30 -1.72 -34.76
N ALA A 173 16.14 -1.51 -35.38
CA ALA A 173 15.79 -2.04 -36.72
C ALA A 173 16.79 -1.66 -37.82
N LYS A 174 17.61 -0.61 -37.61
CA LYS A 174 18.71 -0.18 -38.51
C LYS A 174 20.09 -0.72 -38.10
N ASN A 175 20.11 -1.81 -37.33
CA ASN A 175 21.31 -2.48 -36.84
C ASN A 175 22.28 -1.58 -36.03
N ARG A 176 21.71 -0.64 -35.25
CA ARG A 176 22.48 0.30 -34.42
C ARG A 176 22.28 -0.01 -32.96
N ASP A 177 23.35 0.12 -32.18
CA ASP A 177 23.33 -0.12 -30.77
C ASP A 177 22.63 0.99 -29.99
N THR A 178 21.66 0.63 -29.22
CA THR A 178 21.01 1.45 -28.21
C THR A 178 21.25 0.85 -26.83
N PHE A 179 21.53 1.70 -25.88
CA PHE A 179 21.80 1.29 -24.50
C PHE A 179 20.63 1.65 -23.61
N MET A 180 20.38 0.80 -22.62
CA MET A 180 19.27 0.94 -21.71
C MET A 180 19.72 0.66 -20.28
N VAL A 181 19.35 1.54 -19.35
CA VAL A 181 19.47 1.34 -17.90
C VAL A 181 18.07 1.24 -17.31
N SER A 182 17.75 0.13 -16.68
CA SER A 182 16.43 -0.16 -16.14
C SER A 182 16.47 -0.34 -14.63
N PHE A 183 15.74 0.51 -13.90
CA PHE A 183 15.48 0.35 -12.47
C PHE A 183 14.20 -0.46 -12.29
N LEU A 184 14.32 -1.67 -11.75
CA LEU A 184 13.22 -2.57 -11.46
C LEU A 184 12.92 -2.51 -9.97
N ALA A 185 11.75 -2.00 -9.63
CA ALA A 185 11.26 -2.05 -8.26
C ALA A 185 10.67 -3.43 -7.92
N SER A 186 10.71 -3.80 -6.65
CA SER A 186 9.97 -4.98 -6.15
C SER A 186 8.47 -4.74 -6.24
N TYR A 187 8.04 -3.53 -5.92
CA TYR A 187 6.71 -2.98 -6.25
C TYR A 187 6.83 -1.49 -6.54
N GLY A 188 6.04 -1.01 -7.48
CA GLY A 188 6.08 0.37 -7.98
C GLY A 188 6.42 0.43 -9.45
N SER A 189 6.61 1.65 -9.94
CA SER A 189 6.85 1.92 -11.34
C SER A 189 8.26 1.54 -11.78
N TRP A 190 8.38 0.98 -12.97
CA TRP A 190 9.68 0.75 -13.59
C TRP A 190 10.17 2.03 -14.23
N LEU A 191 11.44 2.34 -14.03
CA LEU A 191 12.10 3.49 -14.62
C LEU A 191 13.16 2.99 -15.59
N ARG A 192 13.13 3.48 -16.84
CA ARG A 192 14.10 3.13 -17.87
C ARG A 192 14.72 4.37 -18.47
N PHE A 193 16.03 4.38 -18.57
CA PHE A 193 16.78 5.34 -19.35
C PHE A 193 17.20 4.66 -20.65
N GLU A 194 16.93 5.29 -21.78
CA GLU A 194 17.18 4.75 -23.11
C GLU A 194 17.90 5.78 -23.95
N THR A 195 18.91 5.34 -24.72
CA THR A 195 19.50 6.16 -25.78
C THR A 195 18.72 5.96 -27.07
N LYS A 196 18.29 7.03 -27.72
CA LYS A 196 17.61 6.97 -29.03
C LYS A 196 18.24 7.97 -29.97
N ARG A 197 18.20 7.65 -31.27
CA ARG A 197 18.60 8.58 -32.29
C ARG A 197 17.40 9.44 -32.71
N GLY A 198 17.57 10.75 -32.65
CA GLY A 198 16.61 11.71 -33.21
C GLY A 198 16.81 11.95 -34.68
N PRO A 199 15.95 12.71 -35.34
CA PRO A 199 16.06 13.02 -36.76
C PRO A 199 17.23 13.97 -37.08
N ARG A 200 17.68 14.78 -36.11
CA ARG A 200 18.74 15.77 -36.26
C ARG A 200 19.96 15.54 -35.37
N VAL A 201 19.80 14.74 -34.31
CA VAL A 201 20.83 14.53 -33.28
C VAL A 201 20.92 13.04 -32.97
N ASP A 202 22.14 12.53 -32.94
CA ASP A 202 22.41 11.09 -32.88
C ASP A 202 22.25 10.48 -31.49
N ASN A 203 22.27 11.24 -30.40
CA ASN A 203 22.36 10.72 -29.04
C ASN A 203 21.39 11.35 -28.07
N ILE A 204 20.09 11.27 -28.36
CA ILE A 204 19.08 11.79 -27.43
C ILE A 204 18.80 10.74 -26.36
N MET A 205 18.92 11.14 -25.10
CA MET A 205 18.61 10.30 -23.95
C MET A 205 17.18 10.56 -23.46
N TYR A 206 16.42 9.50 -23.37
CA TYR A 206 15.04 9.52 -22.89
C TYR A 206 14.89 8.73 -21.61
N VAL A 207 13.93 9.14 -20.80
CA VAL A 207 13.44 8.39 -19.66
C VAL A 207 12.00 7.94 -19.91
N LYS A 208 11.72 6.70 -19.60
CA LYS A 208 10.40 6.11 -19.66
C LYS A 208 10.00 5.59 -18.28
N ILE A 209 8.84 6.02 -17.80
CA ILE A 209 8.25 5.60 -16.54
C ILE A 209 7.08 4.67 -16.89
N ASP A 210 7.19 3.38 -16.61
CA ASP A 210 6.22 2.33 -17.00
C ASP A 210 5.83 2.45 -18.48
N ASN A 211 4.54 2.58 -18.75
CA ASN A 211 3.96 2.74 -20.09
C ASN A 211 3.65 4.21 -20.45
N LEU A 212 4.17 5.17 -19.68
CA LEU A 212 3.98 6.58 -19.99
C LEU A 212 4.83 7.00 -21.21
N ARG A 213 4.51 8.17 -21.76
CA ARG A 213 5.29 8.75 -22.86
C ARG A 213 6.75 8.98 -22.44
N PRO A 214 7.71 8.72 -23.32
CA PRO A 214 9.11 8.99 -23.04
C PRO A 214 9.32 10.50 -22.85
N LEU A 215 10.12 10.84 -21.85
CA LEU A 215 10.53 12.19 -21.53
C LEU A 215 12.03 12.36 -21.81
N PRO A 216 12.49 13.54 -22.17
CA PRO A 216 13.91 13.84 -22.18
C PRO A 216 14.53 13.66 -20.80
N LEU A 217 15.71 13.07 -20.75
CA LEU A 217 16.38 12.75 -19.50
C LEU A 217 16.75 14.00 -18.69
N THR A 218 17.27 15.04 -19.37
CA THR A 218 17.62 16.33 -18.76
C THR A 218 16.43 17.00 -18.08
N LEU A 219 15.23 16.91 -18.67
CA LEU A 219 14.00 17.45 -18.10
C LEU A 219 13.62 16.75 -16.80
N LEU A 220 13.77 15.42 -16.73
CA LEU A 220 13.50 14.67 -15.48
C LEU A 220 14.49 15.08 -14.39
N LEU A 221 15.78 15.18 -14.68
CA LEU A 221 16.80 15.53 -13.69
C LEU A 221 16.55 16.94 -13.13
N GLN A 222 16.21 17.91 -13.95
CA GLN A 222 15.84 19.26 -13.52
C GLN A 222 14.54 19.26 -12.69
N ALA A 223 13.53 18.49 -13.08
CA ALA A 223 12.28 18.36 -12.31
C ALA A 223 12.50 17.74 -10.92
N VAL A 224 13.45 16.81 -10.79
CA VAL A 224 13.88 16.25 -9.50
C VAL A 224 14.60 17.29 -8.66
N GLY A 225 15.38 18.19 -9.27
CA GLY A 225 16.00 19.31 -8.59
C GLY A 225 17.51 19.46 -8.80
N PHE A 226 18.10 18.72 -9.73
CA PHE A 226 19.48 18.92 -10.12
C PHE A 226 19.60 20.16 -11.01
N SER A 227 20.62 20.97 -10.77
CA SER A 227 21.02 22.00 -11.73
C SER A 227 21.78 21.33 -12.89
N TYR A 228 21.89 22.04 -14.01
CA TYR A 228 22.65 21.51 -15.14
C TYR A 228 24.14 21.37 -14.80
N ALA A 229 24.69 22.29 -14.01
CA ALA A 229 26.06 22.22 -13.52
C ALA A 229 26.30 20.97 -12.68
N ASP A 230 25.40 20.66 -11.71
CA ASP A 230 25.52 19.45 -10.86
C ASP A 230 25.55 18.17 -11.69
N VAL A 231 24.82 18.14 -12.81
CA VAL A 231 24.76 16.97 -13.68
C VAL A 231 26.05 16.85 -14.51
N ILE A 232 26.57 17.96 -15.01
CA ILE A 232 27.84 17.98 -15.77
C ILE A 232 29.00 17.50 -14.89
N ASP A 233 29.10 18.02 -13.69
CA ASP A 233 30.19 17.70 -12.75
C ASP A 233 30.17 16.23 -12.29
N ALA A 234 28.98 15.60 -12.28
CA ALA A 234 28.81 14.23 -11.81
C ALA A 234 28.91 13.15 -12.89
N VAL A 235 28.95 13.52 -14.15
CA VAL A 235 28.85 12.60 -15.29
C VAL A 235 30.20 12.43 -15.99
N TYR A 236 30.51 11.19 -16.43
CA TYR A 236 31.76 10.85 -17.08
C TYR A 236 32.04 11.63 -18.37
N ASP A 237 31.04 11.81 -19.23
CA ASP A 237 31.16 12.58 -20.48
C ASP A 237 29.96 13.51 -20.67
N PRO A 238 30.12 14.80 -20.34
CA PRO A 238 29.07 15.80 -20.47
C PRO A 238 28.61 16.07 -21.90
N LEU A 239 29.49 15.86 -22.90
CA LEU A 239 29.18 16.17 -24.30
C LEU A 239 28.00 15.38 -24.82
N LEU A 240 27.88 14.10 -24.40
CA LEU A 240 26.76 13.24 -24.77
C LEU A 240 25.40 13.69 -24.19
N LEU A 241 25.41 14.52 -23.15
CA LEU A 241 24.20 15.14 -22.58
C LEU A 241 23.80 16.43 -23.30
N MET A 242 24.76 17.14 -23.89
CA MET A 242 24.49 18.39 -24.61
C MET A 242 23.55 18.14 -25.79
N ASP A 243 23.75 17.07 -26.54
CA ASP A 243 22.86 16.63 -27.62
C ASP A 243 21.40 16.50 -27.17
N THR A 244 21.19 15.94 -25.98
CA THR A 244 19.85 15.77 -25.41
C THR A 244 19.23 17.09 -24.98
N ARG A 245 20.03 18.01 -24.47
CA ARG A 245 19.61 19.36 -24.10
C ARG A 245 19.15 20.15 -25.32
N ASP A 246 19.96 20.15 -26.38
CA ASP A 246 19.70 20.94 -27.59
C ASP A 246 18.47 20.44 -28.37
N ALA A 247 18.19 19.14 -28.29
CA ALA A 247 17.01 18.55 -28.92
C ALA A 247 15.68 18.91 -28.24
N VAL A 248 15.70 19.32 -26.97
CA VAL A 248 14.49 19.53 -26.15
C VAL A 248 14.18 21.00 -25.88
N GLY A 249 15.20 21.86 -26.06
CA GLY A 249 15.13 23.22 -25.63
C GLY A 249 15.48 23.41 -24.15
N TRP A 250 15.84 24.61 -23.81
CA TRP A 250 16.29 24.98 -22.48
C TRP A 250 15.14 25.29 -21.54
N VAL A 251 15.14 24.66 -20.37
CA VAL A 251 14.25 24.96 -19.24
C VAL A 251 15.10 25.66 -18.17
N GLN A 252 14.71 26.87 -17.76
CA GLN A 252 15.54 27.68 -16.85
C GLN A 252 15.36 27.28 -15.38
N SER A 253 14.17 26.85 -15.00
CA SER A 253 13.85 26.61 -13.60
C SER A 253 13.24 25.23 -13.35
N ARG A 254 13.45 24.71 -12.13
CA ARG A 254 12.79 23.47 -11.67
C ARG A 254 11.27 23.51 -11.80
N ASN A 255 10.66 24.67 -11.52
CA ASN A 255 9.20 24.81 -11.56
C ASN A 255 8.66 24.70 -12.99
N GLU A 256 9.38 25.29 -13.93
CA GLU A 256 9.10 25.19 -15.36
C GLU A 256 9.27 23.75 -15.86
N ALA A 257 10.37 23.07 -15.47
CA ALA A 257 10.59 21.67 -15.78
C ALA A 257 9.44 20.77 -15.31
N LEU A 258 8.90 21.02 -14.12
CA LEU A 258 7.73 20.29 -13.60
C LEU A 258 6.46 20.54 -14.42
N ILE A 259 6.25 21.77 -14.91
CA ILE A 259 5.09 22.12 -15.75
C ILE A 259 5.22 21.43 -17.12
N VAL A 260 6.39 21.57 -17.77
CA VAL A 260 6.65 20.95 -19.07
C VAL A 260 6.55 19.43 -18.99
N MET A 261 7.14 18.83 -17.96
CA MET A 261 7.01 17.39 -17.72
C MET A 261 5.54 16.95 -17.62
N MET A 262 4.72 17.68 -16.86
CA MET A 262 3.31 17.34 -16.69
C MET A 262 2.51 17.52 -17.99
N SER A 263 2.80 18.54 -18.79
CA SER A 263 2.13 18.76 -20.08
C SER A 263 2.45 17.65 -21.08
N LEU A 264 3.70 17.18 -21.10
CA LEU A 264 4.12 16.06 -21.96
C LEU A 264 3.50 14.72 -21.54
N LEU A 265 3.46 14.44 -20.23
CA LEU A 265 2.90 13.18 -19.72
C LEU A 265 1.37 13.12 -19.77
N PHE A 266 0.71 14.24 -19.48
CA PHE A 266 -0.75 14.31 -19.32
C PHE A 266 -1.32 15.54 -20.02
N PRO A 267 -1.37 15.57 -21.35
CA PRO A 267 -1.81 16.76 -22.10
C PRO A 267 -3.26 17.19 -21.78
N THR A 268 -4.09 16.26 -21.32
CA THR A 268 -5.49 16.54 -20.97
C THR A 268 -5.70 17.13 -19.57
N ARG A 269 -4.65 17.21 -18.74
CA ARG A 269 -4.74 17.71 -17.37
C ARG A 269 -4.04 19.05 -17.23
N PRO A 270 -4.53 19.94 -16.35
CA PRO A 270 -3.85 21.21 -16.10
C PRO A 270 -2.45 20.94 -15.50
N ALA A 271 -1.42 21.42 -16.19
CA ALA A 271 -0.04 21.29 -15.75
C ALA A 271 0.25 22.34 -14.67
N THR A 272 0.44 21.90 -13.43
CA THR A 272 0.79 22.75 -12.29
C THR A 272 2.01 22.21 -11.56
N VAL A 273 2.84 23.10 -11.01
CA VAL A 273 4.02 22.72 -10.20
C VAL A 273 3.67 21.76 -9.07
N LYS A 274 2.51 21.99 -8.41
CA LYS A 274 2.06 21.15 -7.32
C LYS A 274 1.69 19.73 -7.78
N ALA A 275 1.07 19.60 -8.96
CA ALA A 275 0.75 18.32 -9.55
C ALA A 275 2.04 17.56 -9.95
N GLY A 276 3.03 18.25 -10.53
CA GLY A 276 4.32 17.67 -10.89
C GLY A 276 5.10 17.15 -9.68
N LYS A 277 5.25 17.97 -8.64
CA LYS A 277 5.90 17.53 -7.38
C LYS A 277 5.21 16.32 -6.78
N LYS A 278 3.88 16.34 -6.74
CA LYS A 278 3.10 15.21 -6.22
C LYS A 278 3.27 13.95 -7.07
N PHE A 279 3.26 14.09 -8.40
CA PHE A 279 3.46 12.96 -9.31
C PHE A 279 4.82 12.29 -9.12
N LEU A 280 5.91 13.07 -9.11
CA LEU A 280 7.27 12.52 -8.89
C LEU A 280 7.38 11.84 -7.53
N TYR A 281 6.91 12.51 -6.47
CA TYR A 281 6.94 11.91 -5.14
C TYR A 281 6.15 10.60 -5.08
N ASP A 282 4.89 10.61 -5.55
CA ASP A 282 4.02 9.45 -5.48
C ASP A 282 4.50 8.27 -6.35
N THR A 283 5.24 8.55 -7.44
CA THR A 283 5.65 7.52 -8.40
C THR A 283 7.01 6.93 -8.05
N LEU A 284 7.99 7.73 -7.61
CA LEU A 284 9.38 7.31 -7.47
C LEU A 284 9.90 7.33 -6.01
N PHE A 285 9.44 8.26 -5.18
CA PHE A 285 10.03 8.52 -3.86
C PHE A 285 9.13 8.13 -2.68
N ASN A 286 7.89 7.75 -2.93
CA ASN A 286 6.96 7.39 -1.86
C ASN A 286 7.17 5.95 -1.39
N PRO A 287 7.60 5.69 -0.13
CA PRO A 287 7.88 4.34 0.37
C PRO A 287 6.65 3.42 0.37
N ARG A 288 5.44 3.99 0.35
CA ARG A 288 4.20 3.20 0.25
C ARG A 288 3.91 2.71 -1.17
N ARG A 289 4.49 3.35 -2.19
CA ARG A 289 4.19 3.07 -3.60
C ARG A 289 5.38 2.53 -4.37
N TYR A 290 6.59 2.72 -3.86
CA TYR A 290 7.83 2.32 -4.51
C TYR A 290 8.78 1.68 -3.52
N SER A 291 9.32 0.50 -3.84
CA SER A 291 10.37 -0.13 -3.05
C SER A 291 11.19 -1.13 -3.87
N PHE A 292 12.50 -1.08 -3.68
CA PHE A 292 13.44 -2.07 -4.21
C PHE A 292 13.48 -3.38 -3.41
N SER A 293 12.97 -3.41 -2.18
CA SER A 293 13.32 -4.40 -1.15
C SER A 293 14.80 -4.33 -0.72
N LYS A 294 15.15 -4.99 0.40
CA LYS A 294 16.56 -5.01 0.89
C LYS A 294 17.51 -5.64 -0.11
N VAL A 295 17.08 -6.70 -0.80
CA VAL A 295 17.90 -7.40 -1.82
C VAL A 295 18.15 -6.49 -3.02
N GLY A 296 17.10 -5.84 -3.53
CA GLY A 296 17.21 -4.90 -4.64
C GLY A 296 18.10 -3.70 -4.32
N ARG A 297 17.99 -3.13 -3.10
CA ARG A 297 18.85 -2.01 -2.68
C ARG A 297 20.33 -2.43 -2.62
N LYS A 298 20.64 -3.62 -2.11
CA LYS A 298 22.02 -4.15 -2.15
C LYS A 298 22.55 -4.26 -3.58
N GLN A 299 21.72 -4.70 -4.51
CA GLN A 299 22.10 -4.83 -5.92
C GLN A 299 22.32 -3.46 -6.57
N VAL A 300 21.43 -2.48 -6.31
CA VAL A 300 21.58 -1.10 -6.79
C VAL A 300 22.86 -0.49 -6.26
N ASN A 301 23.11 -0.56 -4.96
CA ASN A 301 24.32 -0.03 -4.35
C ASN A 301 25.60 -0.63 -4.95
N ARG A 302 25.62 -1.97 -5.14
CA ARG A 302 26.78 -2.67 -5.70
C ARG A 302 27.05 -2.25 -7.15
N LYS A 303 26.01 -2.17 -7.98
CA LYS A 303 26.17 -1.88 -9.41
C LYS A 303 26.46 -0.41 -9.69
N LEU A 304 25.82 0.48 -8.94
CA LEU A 304 26.02 1.94 -9.06
C LEU A 304 27.17 2.45 -8.18
N ARG A 305 27.87 1.55 -7.45
CA ARG A 305 28.98 1.90 -6.53
C ARG A 305 28.58 2.94 -5.45
N LEU A 306 27.36 2.80 -4.92
CA LEU A 306 26.84 3.69 -3.89
C LEU A 306 27.00 3.08 -2.50
N THR A 307 27.31 3.91 -1.50
CA THR A 307 27.55 3.48 -0.09
C THR A 307 26.32 3.66 0.81
N ARG A 308 25.11 3.68 0.24
CA ARG A 308 23.89 3.89 1.02
C ARG A 308 23.50 2.71 1.90
N GLN A 309 22.88 3.02 3.03
CA GLN A 309 22.30 2.00 3.92
C GLN A 309 21.21 1.20 3.21
N THR A 310 21.15 -0.10 3.49
CA THR A 310 20.18 -1.03 2.86
C THR A 310 18.73 -0.81 3.29
N ASP A 311 18.49 0.02 4.31
CA ASP A 311 17.14 0.34 4.79
C ASP A 311 16.44 1.44 3.98
N TYR A 312 17.18 2.19 3.16
CA TYR A 312 16.58 3.11 2.18
C TYR A 312 16.04 2.34 0.98
N LEU A 313 14.79 1.92 1.05
CA LEU A 313 14.18 1.05 0.05
C LEU A 313 13.63 1.79 -1.18
N THR A 314 13.47 3.10 -1.12
CA THR A 314 12.98 3.93 -2.23
C THR A 314 14.10 4.39 -3.14
N LEU A 315 13.74 4.79 -4.35
CA LEU A 315 14.67 5.47 -5.25
C LEU A 315 15.14 6.79 -4.61
N THR A 316 16.39 7.17 -4.86
CA THR A 316 16.95 8.46 -4.41
C THR A 316 17.41 9.28 -5.60
N PRO A 317 17.52 10.61 -5.48
CA PRO A 317 18.07 11.44 -6.57
C PRO A 317 19.46 10.98 -7.01
N GLU A 318 20.33 10.59 -6.07
CA GLU A 318 21.68 10.09 -6.36
C GLU A 318 21.66 8.79 -7.18
N ASP A 319 20.68 7.89 -6.95
CA ASP A 319 20.51 6.68 -7.77
C ASP A 319 20.24 7.04 -9.24
N LEU A 320 19.42 8.10 -9.46
CA LEU A 320 19.12 8.58 -10.81
C LEU A 320 20.37 9.09 -11.50
N LEU A 321 21.14 9.93 -10.81
CA LEU A 321 22.37 10.51 -11.36
C LEU A 321 23.41 9.44 -11.68
N ALA A 322 23.64 8.51 -10.75
CA ALA A 322 24.55 7.38 -10.98
C ALA A 322 24.06 6.46 -12.13
N GLY A 323 22.73 6.30 -12.30
CA GLY A 323 22.17 5.58 -13.43
C GLY A 323 22.40 6.28 -14.77
N VAL A 324 22.37 7.60 -14.79
CA VAL A 324 22.71 8.42 -15.98
C VAL A 324 24.19 8.29 -16.31
N ASP A 325 25.07 8.39 -15.32
CA ASP A 325 26.51 8.21 -15.52
C ASP A 325 26.83 6.82 -16.11
N CYS A 326 26.18 5.78 -15.59
CA CYS A 326 26.32 4.43 -16.17
C CYS A 326 25.83 4.33 -17.61
N LEU A 327 24.73 5.02 -17.97
CA LEU A 327 24.23 5.06 -19.36
C LEU A 327 25.26 5.70 -20.29
N ILE A 328 25.87 6.79 -19.86
CA ILE A 328 26.89 7.51 -20.63
C ILE A 328 28.14 6.67 -20.77
N ARG A 329 28.62 6.01 -19.72
CA ARG A 329 29.75 5.06 -19.76
C ARG A 329 29.50 3.92 -20.73
N LEU A 330 28.28 3.36 -20.76
CA LEU A 330 27.89 2.34 -21.73
C LEU A 330 27.97 2.85 -23.16
N LYS A 331 27.51 4.10 -23.38
CA LYS A 331 27.58 4.73 -24.69
C LYS A 331 29.02 5.06 -25.10
N ALA A 332 29.89 5.40 -24.15
CA ALA A 332 31.32 5.60 -24.35
C ALA A 332 32.11 4.29 -24.58
N GLY A 333 31.42 3.13 -24.64
CA GLY A 333 32.04 1.85 -25.00
C GLY A 333 32.41 0.95 -23.81
N GLN A 334 32.05 1.28 -22.58
CA GLN A 334 32.30 0.42 -21.40
C GLN A 334 31.32 -0.75 -21.33
N THR A 335 31.43 -1.69 -22.27
CA THR A 335 30.48 -2.83 -22.40
C THR A 335 30.59 -3.87 -21.29
N HIS A 336 31.64 -3.84 -20.46
CA HIS A 336 31.78 -4.73 -19.31
C HIS A 336 30.70 -4.53 -18.24
N LEU A 337 29.95 -3.42 -18.30
CA LEU A 337 28.82 -3.14 -17.39
C LEU A 337 27.56 -3.90 -17.81
N LEU A 338 27.48 -4.44 -19.03
CA LEU A 338 26.26 -5.12 -19.52
C LEU A 338 25.90 -6.32 -18.68
N ASP A 339 24.62 -6.44 -18.43
CA ASP A 339 24.05 -7.56 -17.67
C ASP A 339 23.49 -8.65 -18.59
N ASP A 340 23.74 -9.90 -18.25
CA ASP A 340 22.94 -11.02 -18.74
C ASP A 340 21.65 -11.10 -17.94
N ILE A 341 20.55 -10.69 -18.59
CA ILE A 341 19.23 -10.58 -17.95
C ILE A 341 18.64 -11.95 -17.66
N ASP A 342 18.98 -12.96 -18.47
CA ASP A 342 18.40 -14.29 -18.38
C ASP A 342 19.17 -15.20 -17.43
N HIS A 343 20.33 -14.79 -16.99
CA HIS A 343 21.13 -15.52 -16.00
C HIS A 343 20.36 -15.65 -14.67
N LEU A 344 20.35 -16.84 -14.07
CA LEU A 344 19.58 -17.15 -12.86
C LEU A 344 19.96 -16.29 -11.64
N LYS A 345 21.17 -15.74 -11.55
CA LYS A 345 21.55 -14.77 -10.52
C LYS A 345 20.72 -13.49 -10.55
N ASN A 346 20.18 -13.13 -11.72
CA ASN A 346 19.37 -11.96 -11.97
C ASN A 346 17.86 -12.26 -11.92
N ARG A 347 17.49 -13.51 -11.77
CA ARG A 347 16.10 -13.98 -11.68
C ARG A 347 15.85 -14.59 -10.29
N ARG A 348 14.65 -14.39 -9.77
CA ARG A 348 14.21 -14.99 -8.52
C ARG A 348 12.85 -15.65 -8.67
N VAL A 349 12.57 -16.58 -7.79
CA VAL A 349 11.26 -17.23 -7.72
C VAL A 349 10.37 -16.49 -6.72
N ARG A 350 9.17 -16.12 -7.13
CA ARG A 350 8.09 -15.63 -6.27
C ARG A 350 7.24 -16.82 -5.88
N LEU A 351 7.23 -17.12 -4.60
CA LEU A 351 6.47 -18.23 -4.04
C LEU A 351 4.99 -17.85 -3.83
N SER A 352 4.14 -18.84 -3.59
CA SER A 352 2.70 -18.68 -3.40
C SER A 352 2.34 -17.64 -2.33
N GLY A 353 3.03 -17.64 -1.19
CA GLY A 353 2.79 -16.66 -0.11
C GLY A 353 3.06 -15.22 -0.54
N GLU A 354 4.13 -14.97 -1.31
CA GLU A 354 4.45 -13.62 -1.83
C GLU A 354 3.43 -13.16 -2.89
N LEU A 355 2.96 -14.07 -3.73
CA LEU A 355 1.93 -13.76 -4.72
C LEU A 355 0.61 -13.36 -4.04
N ILE A 356 0.20 -14.11 -3.03
CA ILE A 356 -1.00 -13.82 -2.22
C ILE A 356 -0.81 -12.50 -1.46
N GLN A 357 0.36 -12.24 -0.88
CA GLN A 357 0.68 -10.97 -0.20
C GLN A 357 0.54 -9.78 -1.15
N THR A 358 1.00 -9.91 -2.39
CA THR A 358 0.87 -8.85 -3.41
C THR A 358 -0.61 -8.56 -3.71
N GLN A 359 -1.47 -9.58 -3.81
CA GLN A 359 -2.90 -9.40 -4.01
C GLN A 359 -3.59 -8.81 -2.78
N PHE A 360 -3.19 -9.23 -1.60
CA PHE A 360 -3.67 -8.66 -0.35
C PHE A 360 -3.33 -7.17 -0.25
N ARG A 361 -2.11 -6.76 -0.61
CA ARG A 361 -1.68 -5.34 -0.72
C ARG A 361 -2.59 -4.53 -1.64
N ILE A 362 -2.91 -5.07 -2.83
CA ILE A 362 -3.81 -4.40 -3.77
C ILE A 362 -5.19 -4.20 -3.13
N GLY A 363 -5.72 -5.22 -2.44
CA GLY A 363 -6.98 -5.15 -1.72
C GLY A 363 -6.97 -4.11 -0.60
N VAL A 364 -5.90 -4.06 0.19
CA VAL A 364 -5.68 -3.09 1.27
C VAL A 364 -5.61 -1.64 0.72
N ASN A 365 -4.86 -1.42 -0.37
CA ASN A 365 -4.78 -0.11 -1.02
C ASN A 365 -6.14 0.33 -1.63
N ARG A 366 -6.92 -0.60 -2.17
CA ARG A 366 -8.29 -0.32 -2.63
C ARG A 366 -9.19 0.05 -1.46
N LEU A 367 -9.09 -0.67 -0.34
CA LEU A 367 -9.83 -0.36 0.90
C LEU A 367 -9.50 1.05 1.41
N GLU A 368 -8.22 1.41 1.49
CA GLU A 368 -7.80 2.75 1.93
C GLU A 368 -8.46 3.85 1.08
N ARG A 369 -8.49 3.69 -0.25
CA ARG A 369 -9.15 4.64 -1.15
C ARG A 369 -10.64 4.74 -0.88
N VAL A 370 -11.33 3.61 -0.75
CA VAL A 370 -12.77 3.57 -0.47
C VAL A 370 -13.10 4.24 0.86
N VAL A 371 -12.33 3.94 1.91
CA VAL A 371 -12.50 4.58 3.22
C VAL A 371 -12.26 6.09 3.12
N LYS A 372 -11.19 6.54 2.45
CA LYS A 372 -10.92 7.98 2.24
C LYS A 372 -12.03 8.67 1.43
N THR A 373 -12.56 8.03 0.40
CA THR A 373 -13.67 8.59 -0.39
C THR A 373 -14.92 8.75 0.46
N ARG A 374 -15.26 7.74 1.26
CA ARG A 374 -16.41 7.79 2.18
C ARG A 374 -16.26 8.80 3.28
N LEU A 375 -15.04 8.97 3.81
CA LEU A 375 -14.73 10.03 4.77
C LEU A 375 -14.95 11.43 4.19
N ASN A 376 -14.72 11.59 2.88
CA ASN A 376 -14.92 12.87 2.19
C ASN A 376 -16.37 13.13 1.79
N ASP A 377 -17.25 12.13 1.83
CA ASP A 377 -18.66 12.24 1.50
C ASP A 377 -19.45 12.80 2.71
N PRO A 378 -20.14 13.99 2.58
CA PRO A 378 -20.85 14.60 3.67
C PRO A 378 -22.03 13.78 4.18
N ALA A 379 -22.78 13.17 3.27
CA ALA A 379 -23.96 12.40 3.65
C ALA A 379 -23.58 11.13 4.43
N VAL A 380 -22.56 10.43 3.97
CA VAL A 380 -22.06 9.24 4.64
C VAL A 380 -21.44 9.59 6.00
N ALA A 381 -20.63 10.65 6.06
CA ALA A 381 -20.05 11.09 7.33
C ALA A 381 -21.13 11.48 8.36
N ALA A 382 -22.20 12.18 7.94
CA ALA A 382 -23.30 12.56 8.84
C ALA A 382 -24.03 11.36 9.43
N SER A 383 -24.21 10.27 8.69
CA SER A 383 -24.90 9.07 9.17
C SER A 383 -24.12 8.30 10.26
N PHE A 384 -22.81 8.55 10.40
CA PHE A 384 -21.95 7.90 11.40
C PHE A 384 -21.74 8.73 12.66
N PHE A 385 -22.06 10.03 12.62
CA PHE A 385 -22.02 10.85 13.82
C PHE A 385 -23.26 10.58 14.67
N PRO A 386 -23.11 10.41 15.99
CA PRO A 386 -24.26 10.30 16.87
C PRO A 386 -25.13 11.53 16.73
N ASP A 387 -26.43 11.33 16.71
CA ASP A 387 -27.40 12.44 16.69
C ASP A 387 -27.14 13.43 17.81
N PRO A 388 -27.49 14.75 17.66
CA PRO A 388 -27.27 15.77 18.69
C PRO A 388 -27.83 15.36 20.04
N THR A 389 -28.95 14.64 20.07
CA THR A 389 -29.55 14.06 21.26
C THR A 389 -28.69 12.95 21.89
N GLU A 390 -28.10 12.08 21.09
CA GLU A 390 -27.16 11.06 21.54
C GLU A 390 -25.84 11.69 22.04
N GLN A 391 -25.39 12.76 21.42
CA GLN A 391 -24.21 13.52 21.84
C GLN A 391 -24.46 14.17 23.24
N ALA A 392 -25.63 14.77 23.46
CA ALA A 392 -26.00 15.31 24.72
C ALA A 392 -26.09 14.25 25.83
N LEU A 393 -26.59 13.10 25.51
CA LEU A 393 -26.70 11.96 26.42
C LEU A 393 -25.32 11.36 26.77
N LEU A 394 -24.42 11.26 25.80
CA LEU A 394 -23.02 10.83 25.99
C LEU A 394 -22.23 11.88 26.81
N ALA A 395 -22.44 13.16 26.56
CA ALA A 395 -21.82 14.25 27.33
C ALA A 395 -22.30 14.25 28.79
N ARG A 396 -23.60 13.99 29.03
CA ARG A 396 -24.16 13.83 30.39
C ARG A 396 -23.57 12.60 31.09
N GLN A 397 -23.42 11.47 30.38
CA GLN A 397 -22.79 10.26 30.94
C GLN A 397 -21.31 10.48 31.26
N ALA A 398 -20.56 11.15 30.38
CA ALA A 398 -19.16 11.49 30.60
C ALA A 398 -18.99 12.45 31.81
N LYS A 399 -19.88 13.44 31.96
CA LYS A 399 -19.93 14.31 33.15
C LYS A 399 -20.22 13.53 34.44
N LYS A 400 -21.20 12.60 34.40
CA LYS A 400 -21.48 11.71 35.54
C LYS A 400 -20.31 10.80 35.92
N ARG A 401 -19.58 10.27 34.91
CA ARG A 401 -18.37 9.46 35.18
C ARG A 401 -17.22 10.25 35.76
N ARG A 402 -17.07 11.54 35.38
CA ARG A 402 -16.07 12.46 35.96
C ARG A 402 -16.43 12.81 37.40
N ALA A 403 -17.67 13.15 37.66
CA ALA A 403 -18.20 13.44 39.03
C ALA A 403 -18.02 12.20 39.93
N MET A 404 -18.29 11.00 39.43
CA MET A 404 -18.11 9.74 40.16
C MET A 404 -16.61 9.37 40.42
N LYS A 405 -15.69 9.82 39.59
CA LYS A 405 -14.23 9.65 39.82
C LYS A 405 -13.72 10.69 40.84
N GLN A 406 -14.27 11.89 40.88
CA GLN A 406 -13.90 12.88 41.83
C GLN A 406 -14.46 12.61 43.24
N THR A 407 -15.62 11.93 43.35
CA THR A 407 -16.19 11.51 44.67
C THR A 407 -15.54 10.23 45.22
N LYS A 408 -14.76 9.50 44.46
CA LYS A 408 -13.99 8.33 44.96
C LYS A 408 -12.76 8.71 45.80
N THR A 409 -12.39 9.98 45.83
CA THR A 409 -11.34 10.51 46.74
C THR A 409 -11.87 10.91 48.13
N GLY A 410 -13.19 10.78 48.39
CA GLY A 410 -13.81 11.06 49.69
C GLY A 410 -14.33 9.78 50.35
N SER A 411 -13.58 9.20 51.24
CA SER A 411 -13.78 7.89 51.88
C SER A 411 -14.84 7.77 52.95
N GLN A 412 -15.97 8.46 52.87
CA GLN A 412 -16.99 8.37 53.96
C GLN A 412 -18.42 8.03 53.53
N LEU A 413 -18.73 7.83 52.24
CA LEU A 413 -20.10 7.54 51.76
C LEU A 413 -20.38 6.06 51.45
N THR A 414 -19.43 5.18 51.63
CA THR A 414 -19.56 3.77 51.25
C THR A 414 -20.29 2.86 52.27
N ARG A 415 -20.56 3.35 53.50
CA ARG A 415 -21.22 2.54 54.54
C ARG A 415 -22.76 2.49 54.55
N LYS A 416 -23.45 3.39 53.82
CA LYS A 416 -24.94 3.41 53.79
C LYS A 416 -25.61 2.70 52.63
N LEU A 417 -24.87 2.01 51.77
CA LEU A 417 -25.40 1.44 50.52
C LEU A 417 -25.48 -0.11 50.47
N HIS A 418 -25.23 -0.78 51.60
CA HIS A 418 -25.25 -2.26 51.63
C HIS A 418 -26.63 -2.90 51.93
N ALA A 419 -27.67 -2.11 52.17
CA ALA A 419 -28.98 -2.61 52.64
C ALA A 419 -30.00 -2.93 51.53
N THR A 420 -29.72 -2.74 50.24
CA THR A 420 -30.74 -2.97 49.17
C THR A 420 -30.22 -3.85 48.05
N GLY A 421 -29.64 -5.02 48.39
CA GLY A 421 -28.93 -5.90 47.44
C GLY A 421 -29.81 -6.55 46.33
N ARG A 422 -31.12 -6.69 46.49
CA ARG A 422 -31.96 -7.39 45.49
C ARG A 422 -32.45 -6.57 44.31
N MET A 423 -32.62 -5.26 44.46
CA MET A 423 -33.02 -4.41 43.31
C MET A 423 -31.87 -3.94 42.42
N ARG A 424 -30.63 -4.10 42.83
CA ARG A 424 -29.45 -3.73 42.04
C ARG A 424 -29.14 -4.69 40.89
N HIS A 425 -29.31 -6.01 41.11
CA HIS A 425 -28.95 -7.03 40.11
C HIS A 425 -29.82 -6.99 38.84
N SER A 426 -31.12 -6.66 38.97
CA SER A 426 -31.99 -6.53 37.80
C SER A 426 -31.75 -5.20 37.03
N LYS A 427 -31.40 -4.12 37.73
CA LYS A 427 -31.03 -2.82 37.08
C LYS A 427 -29.63 -2.87 36.41
N GLU A 428 -28.71 -3.62 36.97
CA GLU A 428 -27.39 -3.85 36.34
C GLU A 428 -27.50 -4.75 35.11
N LYS A 429 -28.28 -5.84 35.18
CA LYS A 429 -28.55 -6.71 34.00
C LYS A 429 -29.28 -5.96 32.87
N LEU A 430 -30.24 -5.09 33.20
CA LEU A 430 -30.90 -4.21 32.22
C LEU A 430 -29.97 -3.14 31.66
N ARG A 431 -29.06 -2.56 32.48
CA ARG A 431 -28.02 -1.66 32.02
C ARG A 431 -26.96 -2.34 31.17
N GLN A 432 -26.56 -3.55 31.53
CA GLN A 432 -25.66 -4.36 30.67
C GLN A 432 -26.33 -4.69 29.34
N LYS A 433 -27.57 -5.20 29.34
CA LYS A 433 -28.33 -5.46 28.10
C LYS A 433 -28.50 -4.19 27.22
N SER A 434 -28.85 -3.04 27.80
CA SER A 434 -28.98 -1.80 27.03
C SER A 434 -27.64 -1.24 26.52
N ASN A 435 -26.55 -1.42 27.26
CA ASN A 435 -25.20 -1.10 26.81
C ASN A 435 -24.74 -2.06 25.71
N ASP A 436 -25.01 -3.34 25.83
CA ASP A 436 -24.67 -4.38 24.84
C ASP A 436 -25.46 -4.16 23.52
N ILE A 437 -26.73 -3.79 23.60
CA ILE A 437 -27.55 -3.45 22.42
C ILE A 437 -27.04 -2.17 21.76
N ALA A 438 -26.70 -1.14 22.53
CA ALA A 438 -26.13 0.10 22.00
C ALA A 438 -24.72 -0.08 21.43
N VAL A 439 -23.90 -0.94 22.04
CA VAL A 439 -22.57 -1.31 21.54
C VAL A 439 -22.71 -2.14 20.26
N ASN A 440 -23.62 -3.10 20.22
CA ASN A 440 -23.85 -3.95 19.05
C ASN A 440 -24.42 -3.16 17.86
N SER A 441 -25.35 -2.22 18.08
CA SER A 441 -25.88 -1.37 17.01
C SER A 441 -24.81 -0.43 16.45
N ARG A 442 -23.93 0.13 17.30
CA ARG A 442 -22.78 0.92 16.88
C ARG A 442 -21.76 0.07 16.16
N HIS A 443 -21.51 -1.15 16.63
CA HIS A 443 -20.60 -2.09 16.01
C HIS A 443 -21.04 -2.44 14.59
N ALA A 444 -22.33 -2.70 14.38
CA ALA A 444 -22.90 -2.97 13.07
C ALA A 444 -22.75 -1.78 12.11
N ARG A 445 -22.94 -0.54 12.59
CA ARG A 445 -22.71 0.68 11.78
C ARG A 445 -21.25 0.83 11.36
N TRP A 446 -20.29 0.64 12.27
CA TRP A 446 -18.87 0.77 11.96
C TRP A 446 -18.33 -0.32 11.04
N THR A 447 -18.79 -1.55 11.19
CA THR A 447 -18.44 -2.65 10.30
C THR A 447 -18.97 -2.40 8.87
N SER A 448 -20.12 -1.73 8.73
CA SER A 448 -20.65 -1.32 7.42
C SER A 448 -19.87 -0.16 6.79
N PHE A 449 -19.24 0.71 7.60
CA PHE A 449 -18.43 1.81 7.10
C PHE A 449 -17.14 1.32 6.42
N VAL A 450 -16.44 0.37 7.04
CA VAL A 450 -15.26 -0.24 6.45
C VAL A 450 -15.70 -1.35 5.50
N ARG A 451 -15.91 -1.02 4.22
CA ARG A 451 -16.35 -1.98 3.20
C ARG A 451 -15.24 -2.96 2.85
N THR A 452 -15.09 -3.98 3.65
CA THR A 452 -14.04 -5.01 3.53
C THR A 452 -14.26 -6.00 2.40
N SER A 453 -15.46 -6.00 1.79
CA SER A 453 -15.76 -6.81 0.60
C SER A 453 -14.77 -6.58 -0.55
N VAL A 454 -14.12 -5.41 -0.60
CA VAL A 454 -13.11 -5.07 -1.61
C VAL A 454 -11.88 -5.99 -1.51
N ILE A 455 -11.42 -6.32 -0.30
CA ILE A 455 -10.28 -7.23 -0.11
C ILE A 455 -10.70 -8.65 -0.51
N SER A 456 -11.87 -9.08 -0.04
CA SER A 456 -12.40 -10.41 -0.40
C SER A 456 -12.62 -10.57 -1.89
N SER A 457 -13.03 -9.51 -2.62
CA SER A 457 -13.17 -9.56 -4.08
C SER A 457 -11.83 -9.71 -4.78
N THR A 458 -10.80 -9.00 -4.34
CA THR A 458 -9.44 -9.11 -4.91
C THR A 458 -8.86 -10.51 -4.70
N MET A 459 -9.09 -11.11 -3.53
CA MET A 459 -8.65 -12.47 -3.25
C MET A 459 -9.39 -13.49 -4.12
N ARG A 460 -10.72 -13.36 -4.27
CA ARG A 460 -11.51 -14.22 -5.15
C ARG A 460 -11.11 -14.08 -6.61
N GLU A 461 -10.83 -12.86 -7.07
CA GLU A 461 -10.33 -12.58 -8.40
C GLU A 461 -9.01 -13.32 -8.66
N PHE A 462 -8.07 -13.29 -7.72
CA PHE A 462 -6.81 -13.99 -7.84
C PHE A 462 -6.99 -15.51 -7.91
N PHE A 463 -7.70 -16.11 -6.95
CA PHE A 463 -7.88 -17.57 -6.94
C PHE A 463 -8.78 -18.07 -8.07
N GLY A 464 -9.75 -17.27 -8.53
CA GLY A 464 -10.71 -17.67 -9.56
C GLY A 464 -10.24 -17.49 -10.99
N SER A 465 -9.58 -16.35 -11.31
CA SER A 465 -9.31 -15.94 -12.69
C SER A 465 -7.84 -15.75 -13.03
N SER A 466 -6.91 -15.77 -12.04
CA SER A 466 -5.49 -15.63 -12.33
C SER A 466 -4.93 -16.88 -13.03
N GLN A 467 -4.09 -16.68 -14.04
CA GLN A 467 -3.35 -17.76 -14.71
C GLN A 467 -2.40 -18.53 -13.78
N LEU A 468 -2.00 -17.92 -12.67
CA LEU A 468 -1.14 -18.55 -11.66
C LEU A 468 -1.90 -19.45 -10.68
N SER A 469 -3.24 -19.33 -10.61
CA SER A 469 -4.10 -20.20 -9.83
C SER A 469 -4.74 -21.25 -10.76
N GLN A 470 -4.22 -22.46 -10.73
CA GLN A 470 -4.62 -23.53 -11.64
C GLN A 470 -5.37 -24.65 -10.90
N PHE A 471 -6.25 -25.36 -11.58
CA PHE A 471 -6.82 -26.58 -11.03
C PHE A 471 -5.70 -27.60 -10.80
N MET A 472 -5.73 -28.26 -9.66
CA MET A 472 -4.74 -29.26 -9.33
C MET A 472 -4.93 -30.49 -10.21
N ASP A 473 -3.83 -30.94 -10.82
CA ASP A 473 -3.82 -32.24 -11.51
C ASP A 473 -3.86 -33.35 -10.45
N GLN A 474 -4.84 -34.24 -10.55
CA GLN A 474 -5.12 -35.33 -9.60
C GLN A 474 -5.03 -36.72 -10.26
N THR A 475 -4.38 -36.84 -11.41
CA THR A 475 -4.27 -38.11 -12.12
C THR A 475 -3.48 -39.15 -11.32
N ASN A 476 -2.40 -38.72 -10.66
CA ASN A 476 -1.64 -39.55 -9.71
C ASN A 476 -0.91 -38.67 -8.68
N PRO A 477 -0.45 -39.22 -7.55
CA PRO A 477 0.26 -38.46 -6.52
C PRO A 477 1.53 -37.77 -7.01
N LEU A 478 2.24 -38.33 -8.00
CA LEU A 478 3.43 -37.73 -8.57
C LEU A 478 3.07 -36.47 -9.38
N ALA A 479 2.00 -36.52 -10.18
CA ALA A 479 1.48 -35.38 -10.94
C ALA A 479 1.06 -34.24 -10.00
N GLU A 480 0.44 -34.54 -8.88
CA GLU A 480 0.11 -33.54 -7.86
C GLU A 480 1.35 -32.81 -7.34
N VAL A 481 2.39 -33.57 -6.97
CA VAL A 481 3.63 -32.98 -6.42
C VAL A 481 4.36 -32.16 -7.47
N THR A 482 4.47 -32.65 -8.70
CA THR A 482 5.13 -31.93 -9.79
C THR A 482 4.39 -30.65 -10.14
N HIS A 483 3.05 -30.67 -10.15
CA HIS A 483 2.25 -29.46 -10.37
C HIS A 483 2.45 -28.41 -9.25
N LYS A 484 2.51 -28.83 -7.99
CA LYS A 484 2.78 -27.94 -6.85
C LYS A 484 4.17 -27.29 -6.92
N ARG A 485 5.14 -27.94 -7.57
CA ARG A 485 6.53 -27.45 -7.72
C ARG A 485 6.79 -26.74 -9.05
N ARG A 486 5.80 -26.62 -9.91
CA ARG A 486 5.92 -25.99 -11.23
C ARG A 486 6.32 -24.52 -11.11
N LEU A 487 7.17 -24.06 -12.04
CA LEU A 487 7.57 -22.67 -12.24
C LEU A 487 6.94 -22.15 -13.55
N SER A 488 6.43 -20.91 -13.53
CA SER A 488 5.88 -20.20 -14.68
C SER A 488 6.78 -19.03 -15.07
#